data_17c60228be825d55e6fc8df0635ccadc
#
_entry.id   17c60228be825d55e6fc8df0635ccadc
#
_cell.length_a   1.000
_cell.length_b   1.000
_cell.length_c   1.000
_cell.angle_alpha   90.00
_cell.angle_beta   90.00
_cell.angle_gamma   90.00
#
_symmetry.space_group_name_H-M   'P 1'
#
loop_
_entity.id
_entity.type
_entity.pdbx_description
1 polymer ?
#
loop_
_entity_poly.entity_id
_entity_poly.type
_entity_poly.pdbx_seq_one_letter_code
_entity_poly.pdbx_strand_id
1 'polypeptide(L)'
;MGRVFGWWILVGMLAALPAAAALAQSGDADRGARVFAQQCAACHSVEPRRHLTGPSLAGVWHRRAGNAPGFVRYSDAMRRADVTWNERTLDTWLRDPAGLVPGNQMSFQGIADNAARRDLIAYLRASSAGEAPRAGGRAPAGPANLKQAPAANQVRTVSYCPDAYRVATADGKTHVFWEFNLRLKTDSSAAGPLAGKPVLMGSGMMGDRASIVFAAPEEIGDFVKRECPK
;
A
#
# COMPACT_ATOMS: atom_id res chain seq x y z
N MET A 1 -90.25 13.67 -2.88
CA MET A 1 -89.27 14.47 -2.12
C MET A 1 -88.31 13.52 -1.41
N GLY A 2 -87.20 13.25 -2.01
CA GLY A 2 -86.16 12.35 -1.46
C GLY A 2 -84.83 12.89 -1.82
N ARG A 3 -84.08 13.39 -0.79
CA ARG A 3 -82.76 13.95 -0.92
C ARG A 3 -81.80 12.81 -0.72
N VAL A 4 -81.02 12.45 -1.75
CA VAL A 4 -79.89 11.52 -1.68
C VAL A 4 -78.63 12.31 -1.32
N PHE A 5 -78.10 12.05 -0.13
CA PHE A 5 -76.80 12.57 0.31
C PHE A 5 -75.68 11.71 -0.30
N GLY A 6 -74.88 12.30 -1.20
CA GLY A 6 -73.73 11.69 -1.75
C GLY A 6 -72.57 11.81 -0.77
N TRP A 7 -72.00 10.66 -0.37
CA TRP A 7 -70.80 10.54 0.52
C TRP A 7 -69.59 10.52 -0.37
N TRP A 8 -68.83 11.60 -0.35
CA TRP A 8 -67.55 11.69 -1.03
C TRP A 8 -66.47 11.01 -0.12
N ILE A 9 -65.96 9.82 -0.53
CA ILE A 9 -64.83 9.17 0.09
C ILE A 9 -63.60 9.82 -0.50
N LEU A 10 -62.93 10.66 0.30
CA LEU A 10 -61.58 11.15 0.03
C LEU A 10 -60.58 10.02 0.33
N VAL A 11 -60.13 9.34 -0.73
CA VAL A 11 -59.01 8.40 -0.64
C VAL A 11 -57.75 9.22 -0.55
N GLY A 12 -57.20 9.36 0.66
CA GLY A 12 -55.92 9.95 0.90
C GLY A 12 -54.81 9.03 0.40
N MET A 13 -54.20 9.39 -0.70
CA MET A 13 -53.03 8.71 -1.26
C MET A 13 -51.80 9.06 -0.42
N LEU A 14 -51.46 8.21 0.58
CA LEU A 14 -50.21 8.29 1.30
C LEU A 14 -49.08 7.97 0.31
N ALA A 15 -48.37 8.99 -0.17
CA ALA A 15 -47.13 8.83 -0.90
C ALA A 15 -46.06 8.33 0.06
N ALA A 16 -45.79 7.04 0.05
CA ALA A 16 -44.63 6.46 0.71
C ALA A 16 -43.35 6.94 -0.01
N LEU A 17 -42.67 7.93 0.55
CA LEU A 17 -41.32 8.30 0.15
C LEU A 17 -40.41 7.10 0.39
N PRO A 18 -39.68 6.59 -0.62
CA PRO A 18 -38.66 5.58 -0.36
C PRO A 18 -37.58 6.25 0.48
N ALA A 19 -37.44 5.80 1.72
CA ALA A 19 -36.24 6.07 2.51
C ALA A 19 -35.06 5.42 1.77
N ALA A 20 -34.36 6.21 0.96
CA ALA A 20 -33.07 5.83 0.43
C ALA A 20 -32.17 5.66 1.65
N ALA A 21 -32.08 4.45 2.17
CA ALA A 21 -31.09 4.08 3.15
C ALA A 21 -29.74 4.41 2.52
N ALA A 22 -29.11 5.47 3.00
CA ALA A 22 -27.72 5.76 2.71
C ALA A 22 -26.95 4.54 3.22
N LEU A 23 -26.68 3.59 2.33
CA LEU A 23 -25.76 2.50 2.58
C LEU A 23 -24.44 3.19 2.91
N ALA A 24 -24.10 3.26 4.18
CA ALA A 24 -22.77 3.61 4.60
C ALA A 24 -21.85 2.66 3.82
N GLN A 25 -21.15 3.21 2.83
CA GLN A 25 -20.27 2.40 1.99
C GLN A 25 -19.19 1.82 2.90
N SER A 26 -19.38 0.56 3.27
CA SER A 26 -18.35 -0.20 3.97
C SER A 26 -17.09 -0.20 3.09
N GLY A 27 -15.92 0.03 3.70
CA GLY A 27 -14.66 -0.01 2.97
C GLY A 27 -14.46 -1.40 2.35
N ASP A 28 -13.76 -1.44 1.25
CA ASP A 28 -13.41 -2.66 0.52
C ASP A 28 -12.00 -3.09 0.93
N ALA A 29 -11.89 -4.28 1.54
CA ALA A 29 -10.61 -4.78 2.06
C ALA A 29 -9.61 -5.11 0.95
N ASP A 30 -10.05 -5.48 -0.26
CA ASP A 30 -9.14 -5.73 -1.39
C ASP A 30 -8.53 -4.42 -1.92
N ARG A 31 -9.33 -3.35 -2.00
CA ARG A 31 -8.79 -2.01 -2.31
C ARG A 31 -7.89 -1.53 -1.18
N GLY A 32 -8.28 -1.76 0.08
CA GLY A 32 -7.49 -1.46 1.25
C GLY A 32 -6.14 -2.16 1.29
N ALA A 33 -6.08 -3.40 0.83
CA ALA A 33 -4.83 -4.14 0.67
C ALA A 33 -3.87 -3.45 -0.31
N ARG A 34 -4.40 -2.87 -1.41
CA ARG A 34 -3.59 -2.10 -2.36
C ARG A 34 -3.10 -0.79 -1.75
N VAL A 35 -3.97 -0.08 -1.02
CA VAL A 35 -3.57 1.13 -0.28
C VAL A 35 -2.48 0.80 0.74
N PHE A 36 -2.63 -0.29 1.51
CA PHE A 36 -1.62 -0.76 2.45
C PHE A 36 -0.28 -1.04 1.76
N ALA A 37 -0.29 -1.76 0.64
CA ALA A 37 0.91 -2.08 -0.11
C ALA A 37 1.64 -0.82 -0.62
N GLN A 38 0.90 0.19 -1.02
CA GLN A 38 1.45 1.44 -1.54
C GLN A 38 1.92 2.41 -0.46
N GLN A 39 1.19 2.51 0.65
CA GLN A 39 1.38 3.59 1.63
C GLN A 39 2.02 3.11 2.95
N CYS A 40 1.91 1.83 3.30
CA CYS A 40 2.23 1.34 4.63
C CYS A 40 3.29 0.23 4.65
N ALA A 41 3.33 -0.63 3.62
CA ALA A 41 4.12 -1.86 3.62
C ALA A 41 5.63 -1.65 3.64
N ALA A 42 6.12 -0.45 3.30
CA ALA A 42 7.54 -0.11 3.43
C ALA A 42 8.00 -0.09 4.90
N CYS A 43 7.10 0.30 5.81
CA CYS A 43 7.42 0.47 7.22
C CYS A 43 6.68 -0.50 8.15
N HIS A 44 5.58 -1.09 7.70
CA HIS A 44 4.72 -1.96 8.50
C HIS A 44 4.46 -3.30 7.81
N SER A 45 4.22 -4.34 8.60
CA SER A 45 3.65 -5.60 8.13
C SER A 45 2.29 -5.84 8.80
N VAL A 46 1.52 -6.78 8.29
CA VAL A 46 0.34 -7.37 8.95
C VAL A 46 0.60 -8.78 9.49
N GLU A 47 1.86 -9.20 9.48
CA GLU A 47 2.28 -10.48 10.04
C GLU A 47 2.62 -10.32 11.53
N PRO A 48 2.18 -11.25 12.40
CA PRO A 48 2.49 -11.18 13.82
C PRO A 48 4.00 -11.10 14.09
N ARG A 49 4.40 -10.18 14.95
CA ARG A 49 5.81 -9.95 15.38
C ARG A 49 6.79 -9.56 14.27
N ARG A 50 6.34 -9.44 13.02
CA ARG A 50 7.19 -8.94 11.95
C ARG A 50 7.22 -7.41 11.97
N HIS A 51 8.09 -6.86 12.79
CA HIS A 51 8.34 -5.42 12.83
C HIS A 51 9.32 -5.02 11.73
N LEU A 52 9.03 -3.91 11.06
CA LEU A 52 9.93 -3.26 10.12
C LEU A 52 10.45 -1.96 10.75
N THR A 53 10.49 -0.86 10.02
CA THR A 53 10.76 0.46 10.61
C THR A 53 9.68 0.83 11.63
N GLY A 54 8.43 0.54 11.32
CA GLY A 54 7.28 0.64 12.21
C GLY A 54 6.89 -0.71 12.82
N PRO A 55 5.94 -0.71 13.76
CA PRO A 55 5.42 -1.92 14.37
C PRO A 55 4.60 -2.77 13.37
N SER A 56 4.54 -4.07 13.65
CA SER A 56 3.53 -4.92 13.00
C SER A 56 2.12 -4.42 13.32
N LEU A 57 1.27 -4.33 12.31
CA LEU A 57 -0.15 -3.98 12.42
C LEU A 57 -1.04 -5.23 12.57
N ALA A 58 -0.45 -6.44 12.68
CA ALA A 58 -1.22 -7.63 13.05
C ALA A 58 -1.96 -7.39 14.36
N GLY A 59 -3.26 -7.67 14.39
CA GLY A 59 -4.10 -7.47 15.57
C GLY A 59 -4.16 -6.01 16.04
N VAL A 60 -4.06 -5.04 15.14
CA VAL A 60 -4.15 -3.61 15.48
C VAL A 60 -5.55 -3.23 15.97
N TRP A 61 -6.58 -3.90 15.50
CA TRP A 61 -7.97 -3.63 15.86
C TRP A 61 -8.20 -3.84 17.37
N HIS A 62 -8.77 -2.87 18.03
CA HIS A 62 -8.98 -2.78 19.49
C HIS A 62 -7.69 -2.79 20.34
N ARG A 63 -6.51 -2.72 19.73
CA ARG A 63 -5.26 -2.57 20.45
C ARG A 63 -5.04 -1.11 20.86
N ARG A 64 -4.45 -0.91 22.04
CA ARG A 64 -4.02 0.42 22.48
C ARG A 64 -2.82 0.92 21.68
N ALA A 65 -2.75 2.23 21.43
CA ALA A 65 -1.58 2.85 20.82
C ALA A 65 -0.31 2.56 21.63
N GLY A 66 0.83 2.49 20.95
CA GLY A 66 2.12 2.23 21.63
C GLY A 66 2.30 0.80 22.15
N ASN A 67 1.38 -0.15 21.88
CA ASN A 67 1.35 -1.47 22.53
C ASN A 67 1.38 -2.66 21.55
N ALA A 68 2.16 -2.58 20.45
CA ALA A 68 2.40 -3.77 19.64
C ALA A 68 3.40 -4.69 20.32
N PRO A 69 3.07 -5.98 20.55
CA PRO A 69 3.93 -6.91 21.27
C PRO A 69 5.32 -7.03 20.63
N GLY A 70 6.37 -6.74 21.42
CA GLY A 70 7.76 -6.84 20.98
C GLY A 70 8.32 -5.65 20.21
N PHE A 71 7.53 -4.62 19.93
CA PHE A 71 8.04 -3.40 19.32
C PHE A 71 8.46 -2.38 20.38
N VAL A 72 9.74 -2.07 20.46
CA VAL A 72 10.32 -1.22 21.53
C VAL A 72 10.58 0.23 21.11
N ARG A 73 10.47 0.55 19.82
CA ARG A 73 10.87 1.86 19.25
C ARG A 73 9.73 2.89 19.18
N TYR A 74 8.73 2.78 20.03
CA TYR A 74 7.71 3.81 20.11
C TYR A 74 8.25 5.12 20.68
N SER A 75 7.79 6.25 20.16
CA SER A 75 7.98 7.54 20.82
C SER A 75 7.26 7.58 22.16
N ASP A 76 7.70 8.46 23.04
CA ASP A 76 7.02 8.68 24.32
C ASP A 76 5.58 9.18 24.13
N ALA A 77 5.35 9.99 23.09
CA ALA A 77 4.02 10.42 22.71
C ALA A 77 3.09 9.23 22.41
N MET A 78 3.57 8.26 21.62
CA MET A 78 2.79 7.05 21.31
C MET A 78 2.56 6.15 22.52
N ARG A 79 3.54 6.05 23.42
CA ARG A 79 3.39 5.25 24.65
C ARG A 79 2.36 5.83 25.61
N ARG A 80 2.29 7.17 25.68
CA ARG A 80 1.35 7.89 26.56
C ARG A 80 0.00 8.18 25.92
N ALA A 81 -0.15 7.94 24.62
CA ALA A 81 -1.39 8.21 23.93
C ALA A 81 -2.54 7.35 24.48
N ASP A 82 -3.62 8.01 24.87
CA ASP A 82 -4.84 7.33 25.29
C ASP A 82 -5.75 7.08 24.08
N VAL A 83 -5.25 6.29 23.14
CA VAL A 83 -5.91 5.93 21.90
C VAL A 83 -6.02 4.42 21.80
N THR A 84 -7.25 3.94 21.63
CA THR A 84 -7.52 2.55 21.23
C THR A 84 -7.92 2.54 19.76
N TRP A 85 -7.29 1.66 18.98
CA TRP A 85 -7.50 1.59 17.54
C TRP A 85 -8.87 0.99 17.21
N ASN A 86 -9.73 1.78 16.64
CA ASN A 86 -11.03 1.40 16.09
C ASN A 86 -11.25 2.20 14.80
N GLU A 87 -12.40 2.04 14.17
CA GLU A 87 -12.70 2.72 12.91
C GLU A 87 -12.51 4.24 12.99
N ARG A 88 -13.06 4.89 14.02
CA ARG A 88 -12.97 6.34 14.21
C ARG A 88 -11.54 6.80 14.45
N THR A 89 -10.83 6.17 15.36
CA THR A 89 -9.47 6.58 15.73
C THR A 89 -8.47 6.27 14.62
N LEU A 90 -8.66 5.18 13.89
CA LEU A 90 -7.88 4.89 12.68
C LEU A 90 -8.16 5.90 11.56
N ASP A 91 -9.41 6.31 11.31
CA ASP A 91 -9.69 7.33 10.31
C ASP A 91 -9.03 8.66 10.66
N THR A 92 -9.12 9.09 11.93
CA THR A 92 -8.46 10.31 12.39
C THR A 92 -6.94 10.21 12.27
N TRP A 93 -6.36 9.08 12.69
CA TRP A 93 -4.93 8.82 12.59
C TRP A 93 -4.43 8.81 11.15
N LEU A 94 -5.12 8.07 10.29
CA LEU A 94 -4.74 7.94 8.88
C LEU A 94 -4.94 9.24 8.09
N ARG A 95 -5.76 10.15 8.57
CA ARG A 95 -5.93 11.48 7.97
C ARG A 95 -4.84 12.45 8.41
N ASP A 96 -4.50 12.46 9.69
CA ASP A 96 -3.50 13.35 10.29
C ASP A 96 -2.89 12.72 11.55
N PRO A 97 -1.81 11.94 11.40
CA PRO A 97 -1.15 11.32 12.54
C PRO A 97 -0.59 12.32 13.54
N ALA A 98 -0.05 13.43 13.06
CA ALA A 98 0.54 14.46 13.91
C ALA A 98 -0.52 15.21 14.71
N GLY A 99 -1.69 15.43 14.13
CA GLY A 99 -2.82 16.05 14.80
C GLY A 99 -3.43 15.16 15.88
N LEU A 100 -3.51 13.84 15.66
CA LEU A 100 -4.06 12.92 16.67
C LEU A 100 -3.07 12.66 17.82
N VAL A 101 -1.80 12.45 17.53
CA VAL A 101 -0.74 12.19 18.53
C VAL A 101 0.45 13.09 18.22
N PRO A 102 0.46 14.34 18.70
CA PRO A 102 1.59 15.23 18.55
C PRO A 102 2.86 14.63 19.16
N GLY A 103 3.96 14.68 18.41
CA GLY A 103 5.24 14.09 18.84
C GLY A 103 5.36 12.59 18.55
N ASN A 104 4.45 12.00 17.79
CA ASN A 104 4.70 10.68 17.20
C ASN A 104 5.86 10.76 16.20
N GLN A 105 6.53 9.64 15.95
CA GLN A 105 7.70 9.57 15.04
C GLN A 105 7.39 8.91 13.70
N MET A 106 6.12 8.73 13.37
CA MET A 106 5.71 8.22 12.06
C MET A 106 5.72 9.36 11.05
N SER A 107 6.72 9.36 10.15
CA SER A 107 6.85 10.36 9.09
C SER A 107 5.87 10.10 7.94
N PHE A 108 4.58 10.15 8.21
CA PHE A 108 3.50 9.93 7.26
C PHE A 108 2.57 11.13 7.25
N GLN A 109 2.31 11.69 6.07
CA GLN A 109 1.53 12.93 5.92
C GLN A 109 0.01 12.72 6.00
N GLY A 110 -0.43 11.47 6.01
CA GLY A 110 -1.84 11.12 6.00
C GLY A 110 -2.40 10.86 4.60
N ILE A 111 -3.63 10.36 4.57
CA ILE A 111 -4.41 10.08 3.37
C ILE A 111 -5.60 11.03 3.33
N ALA A 112 -5.63 11.95 2.37
CA ALA A 112 -6.74 12.92 2.24
C ALA A 112 -8.04 12.24 1.75
N ASP A 113 -7.93 11.23 0.88
CA ASP A 113 -9.07 10.52 0.30
C ASP A 113 -9.81 9.66 1.33
N ASN A 114 -11.06 10.01 1.59
CA ASN A 114 -11.93 9.29 2.52
C ASN A 114 -12.22 7.85 2.09
N ALA A 115 -12.32 7.58 0.78
CA ALA A 115 -12.59 6.23 0.28
C ALA A 115 -11.37 5.33 0.52
N ALA A 116 -10.17 5.80 0.20
CA ALA A 116 -8.93 5.08 0.45
C ALA A 116 -8.72 4.79 1.95
N ARG A 117 -9.07 5.75 2.84
CA ARG A 117 -8.98 5.50 4.29
C ARG A 117 -9.96 4.43 4.76
N ARG A 118 -11.22 4.49 4.33
CA ARG A 118 -12.22 3.45 4.65
C ARG A 118 -11.79 2.08 4.16
N ASP A 119 -11.30 1.98 2.94
CA ASP A 119 -10.80 0.74 2.36
C ASP A 119 -9.62 0.18 3.17
N LEU A 120 -8.64 1.04 3.52
CA LEU A 120 -7.51 0.65 4.35
C LEU A 120 -7.93 0.18 5.75
N ILE A 121 -8.90 0.85 6.37
CA ILE A 121 -9.44 0.46 7.68
C ILE A 121 -10.13 -0.90 7.59
N ALA A 122 -10.91 -1.15 6.54
CA ALA A 122 -11.52 -2.45 6.29
C ALA A 122 -10.47 -3.56 6.17
N TYR A 123 -9.38 -3.30 5.44
CA TYR A 123 -8.25 -4.23 5.34
C TYR A 123 -7.58 -4.50 6.68
N LEU A 124 -7.27 -3.47 7.46
CA LEU A 124 -6.65 -3.61 8.78
C LEU A 124 -7.55 -4.36 9.77
N ARG A 125 -8.86 -4.14 9.70
CA ARG A 125 -9.85 -4.89 10.48
C ARG A 125 -9.85 -6.37 10.10
N ALA A 126 -9.97 -6.70 8.82
CA ALA A 126 -9.93 -8.05 8.30
C ALA A 126 -8.59 -8.75 8.63
N SER A 127 -7.45 -8.02 8.52
CA SER A 127 -6.13 -8.53 8.91
C SER A 127 -6.07 -8.88 10.40
N SER A 128 -6.73 -8.11 11.25
CA SER A 128 -6.77 -8.36 12.69
C SER A 128 -7.63 -9.56 13.05
N ALA A 129 -8.64 -9.89 12.24
CA ALA A 129 -9.47 -11.09 12.37
C ALA A 129 -8.84 -12.34 11.74
N GLY A 130 -7.73 -12.21 11.02
CA GLY A 130 -7.13 -13.29 10.24
C GLY A 130 -7.84 -13.58 8.91
N GLU A 131 -8.77 -12.71 8.51
CA GLU A 131 -9.63 -12.83 7.32
C GLU A 131 -9.16 -11.93 6.16
N ALA A 132 -8.06 -11.19 6.36
CA ALA A 132 -7.65 -10.23 5.36
C ALA A 132 -7.34 -10.89 4.03
N PRO A 133 -7.82 -10.29 2.91
CA PRO A 133 -7.21 -10.54 1.63
C PRO A 133 -5.71 -10.30 1.78
N ARG A 134 -4.92 -11.23 1.32
CA ARG A 134 -3.47 -10.98 1.25
C ARG A 134 -3.31 -9.71 0.46
N ALA A 135 -2.62 -8.72 1.06
CA ALA A 135 -2.44 -7.41 0.46
C ALA A 135 -2.13 -7.61 -1.02
N GLY A 136 -3.08 -7.28 -1.85
CA GLY A 136 -3.05 -7.62 -3.28
C GLY A 136 -2.32 -6.59 -4.14
N GLY A 137 -1.13 -6.23 -3.71
CA GLY A 137 0.03 -6.59 -4.50
C GLY A 137 0.29 -8.03 -4.08
N ARG A 138 -0.04 -8.94 -4.93
CA ARG A 138 0.45 -10.31 -4.88
C ARG A 138 1.87 -10.22 -4.33
N ALA A 139 2.05 -10.46 -3.00
CA ALA A 139 3.36 -10.91 -2.56
C ALA A 139 3.67 -12.02 -3.57
N PRO A 140 4.71 -11.89 -4.38
CA PRO A 140 4.88 -12.79 -5.48
C PRO A 140 4.70 -14.17 -4.89
N ALA A 141 3.75 -14.93 -5.45
CA ALA A 141 3.51 -16.30 -5.06
C ALA A 141 4.80 -17.03 -5.43
N GLY A 142 5.68 -17.26 -4.45
CA GLY A 142 7.06 -17.63 -4.70
C GLY A 142 7.90 -16.48 -5.31
N PRO A 143 9.20 -16.60 -5.41
CA PRO A 143 10.01 -15.66 -6.17
C PRO A 143 9.41 -15.51 -7.55
N ALA A 144 9.05 -14.27 -7.95
CA ALA A 144 8.54 -14.02 -9.29
C ALA A 144 9.51 -14.67 -10.27
N ASN A 145 9.00 -15.50 -11.18
CA ASN A 145 9.87 -16.13 -12.18
C ASN A 145 10.37 -15.03 -13.12
N LEU A 146 11.53 -14.51 -12.82
CA LEU A 146 12.11 -13.36 -13.53
C LEU A 146 12.48 -13.68 -14.97
N LYS A 147 12.49 -14.97 -15.34
CA LYS A 147 12.69 -15.40 -16.76
C LYS A 147 11.54 -14.94 -17.65
N GLN A 148 10.36 -14.69 -17.08
CA GLN A 148 9.16 -14.27 -17.81
C GLN A 148 8.83 -12.78 -17.59
N ALA A 149 9.81 -11.98 -17.17
CA ALA A 149 9.61 -10.57 -16.97
C ALA A 149 9.14 -9.88 -18.26
N PRO A 150 8.09 -9.02 -18.21
CA PRO A 150 7.61 -8.31 -19.38
C PRO A 150 8.67 -7.30 -19.89
N ALA A 151 8.56 -6.87 -21.15
CA ALA A 151 9.50 -5.95 -21.79
C ALA A 151 9.72 -4.65 -20.99
N ALA A 152 8.69 -4.17 -20.30
CA ALA A 152 8.78 -2.99 -19.43
C ALA A 152 9.69 -3.18 -18.21
N ASN A 153 10.04 -4.41 -17.87
CA ASN A 153 10.92 -4.76 -16.76
C ASN A 153 12.26 -5.33 -17.22
N GLN A 154 12.41 -5.72 -18.50
CA GLN A 154 13.69 -6.22 -19.03
C GLN A 154 14.65 -5.07 -19.26
N VAL A 155 15.78 -5.06 -18.56
CA VAL A 155 16.81 -4.03 -18.68
C VAL A 155 17.64 -4.27 -19.93
N ARG A 156 17.86 -3.21 -20.72
CA ARG A 156 18.76 -3.20 -21.87
C ARG A 156 20.09 -2.55 -21.56
N THR A 157 20.05 -1.39 -20.92
CA THR A 157 21.27 -0.64 -20.57
C THR A 157 21.07 0.07 -19.24
N VAL A 158 22.16 0.24 -18.52
CA VAL A 158 22.23 1.06 -17.31
C VAL A 158 23.39 2.01 -17.44
N SER A 159 23.14 3.31 -17.49
CA SER A 159 24.19 4.31 -17.40
C SER A 159 24.16 4.99 -16.03
N TYR A 160 25.34 5.17 -15.44
CA TYR A 160 25.54 5.91 -14.21
C TYR A 160 26.24 7.23 -14.54
N CYS A 161 25.58 8.31 -14.27
CA CYS A 161 26.11 9.65 -14.33
C CYS A 161 26.02 10.22 -12.92
N PRO A 162 26.90 11.15 -12.50
CA PRO A 162 27.00 11.54 -11.08
C PRO A 162 25.62 11.61 -10.42
N ASP A 163 25.46 10.86 -9.34
CA ASP A 163 24.28 10.79 -8.47
C ASP A 163 23.03 10.10 -9.03
N ALA A 164 23.01 9.64 -10.30
CA ALA A 164 21.82 9.03 -10.87
C ALA A 164 22.12 7.86 -11.83
N TYR A 165 21.27 6.86 -11.79
CA TYR A 165 21.18 5.77 -12.77
C TYR A 165 20.08 6.05 -13.78
N ARG A 166 20.39 5.86 -15.07
CA ARG A 166 19.43 5.81 -16.16
C ARG A 166 19.30 4.37 -16.64
N VAL A 167 18.13 3.80 -16.50
CA VAL A 167 17.83 2.41 -16.83
C VAL A 167 16.90 2.38 -18.02
N ALA A 168 17.40 1.95 -19.17
CA ALA A 168 16.58 1.73 -20.36
C ALA A 168 16.02 0.31 -20.34
N THR A 169 14.73 0.17 -20.63
CA THR A 169 14.01 -1.09 -20.66
C THR A 169 13.65 -1.51 -22.09
N ALA A 170 13.29 -2.77 -22.29
CA ALA A 170 13.04 -3.33 -23.59
C ALA A 170 11.78 -2.77 -24.28
N ASP A 171 10.90 -2.10 -23.54
CA ASP A 171 9.74 -1.35 -24.07
C ASP A 171 10.12 0.05 -24.61
N GLY A 172 11.43 0.40 -24.59
CA GLY A 172 11.95 1.68 -25.08
C GLY A 172 11.89 2.82 -24.06
N LYS A 173 11.43 2.58 -22.84
CA LYS A 173 11.40 3.62 -21.80
C LYS A 173 12.72 3.73 -21.07
N THR A 174 12.99 4.92 -20.54
CA THR A 174 14.12 5.18 -19.66
C THR A 174 13.61 5.65 -18.30
N HIS A 175 14.06 4.97 -17.26
CA HIS A 175 13.78 5.30 -15.88
C HIS A 175 15.00 5.94 -15.25
N VAL A 176 14.79 6.99 -14.44
CA VAL A 176 15.89 7.69 -13.74
C VAL A 176 15.73 7.44 -12.26
N PHE A 177 16.78 6.96 -11.63
CA PHE A 177 16.83 6.71 -10.20
C PHE A 177 18.04 7.43 -9.60
N TRP A 178 17.83 8.10 -8.46
CA TRP A 178 18.94 8.56 -7.64
C TRP A 178 19.77 7.37 -7.15
N GLU A 179 21.06 7.57 -6.94
CA GLU A 179 22.00 6.51 -6.53
C GLU A 179 21.46 5.67 -5.37
N PHE A 180 20.91 6.33 -4.33
CA PHE A 180 20.37 5.66 -3.14
C PHE A 180 19.04 4.92 -3.38
N ASN A 181 18.39 5.15 -4.50
CA ASN A 181 17.08 4.60 -4.82
C ASN A 181 17.13 3.39 -5.75
N LEU A 182 18.30 3.07 -6.30
CA LEU A 182 18.53 1.87 -7.11
C LEU A 182 19.46 0.90 -6.40
N ARG A 183 19.06 -0.38 -6.34
CA ARG A 183 19.90 -1.46 -5.83
C ARG A 183 20.21 -2.45 -6.93
N LEU A 184 21.46 -2.86 -7.02
CA LEU A 184 21.90 -3.94 -7.87
C LEU A 184 21.91 -5.23 -7.05
N LYS A 185 21.28 -6.27 -7.52
CA LYS A 185 21.11 -7.56 -6.86
C LYS A 185 21.42 -8.69 -7.84
N THR A 186 21.74 -9.86 -7.31
CA THR A 186 21.89 -11.07 -8.10
C THR A 186 20.94 -12.15 -7.59
N ASP A 187 20.41 -12.96 -8.51
CA ASP A 187 19.60 -14.13 -8.21
C ASP A 187 19.91 -15.22 -9.24
N SER A 188 20.74 -16.16 -8.83
CA SER A 188 21.11 -17.34 -9.62
C SER A 188 20.18 -18.54 -9.42
N SER A 189 19.06 -18.34 -8.71
CA SER A 189 18.06 -19.41 -8.48
C SER A 189 17.31 -19.80 -9.76
N ALA A 190 16.59 -20.90 -9.70
CA ALA A 190 15.72 -21.32 -10.80
C ALA A 190 14.64 -20.30 -11.18
N ALA A 191 14.30 -19.37 -10.27
CA ALA A 191 13.35 -18.29 -10.50
C ALA A 191 13.99 -16.96 -10.87
N GLY A 192 15.32 -16.87 -10.81
CA GLY A 192 16.10 -15.69 -11.18
C GLY A 192 16.01 -15.34 -12.67
N PRO A 193 16.54 -14.21 -13.11
CA PRO A 193 16.53 -13.79 -14.50
C PRO A 193 17.36 -14.75 -15.39
N LEU A 194 17.12 -14.72 -16.67
CA LEU A 194 18.01 -15.38 -17.64
C LEU A 194 19.34 -14.62 -17.72
N ALA A 195 20.43 -15.33 -17.95
CA ALA A 195 21.73 -14.73 -18.21
C ALA A 195 21.64 -13.69 -19.35
N GLY A 196 22.21 -12.53 -19.14
CA GLY A 196 22.16 -11.41 -20.07
C GLY A 196 20.79 -10.72 -20.18
N LYS A 197 19.82 -11.04 -19.30
CA LYS A 197 18.49 -10.42 -19.29
C LYS A 197 18.11 -9.94 -17.89
N PRO A 198 18.81 -8.96 -17.34
CA PRO A 198 18.50 -8.45 -16.01
C PRO A 198 17.13 -7.79 -15.99
N VAL A 199 16.52 -7.83 -14.80
CA VAL A 199 15.12 -7.42 -14.60
C VAL A 199 15.05 -6.24 -13.63
N LEU A 200 14.40 -5.16 -14.07
CA LEU A 200 14.06 -4.02 -13.22
C LEU A 200 12.82 -4.35 -12.40
N MET A 201 12.97 -4.30 -11.09
CA MET A 201 11.89 -4.50 -10.14
C MET A 201 11.64 -3.21 -9.36
N GLY A 202 10.46 -2.63 -9.53
CA GLY A 202 10.04 -1.48 -8.72
C GLY A 202 9.95 -1.87 -7.25
N SER A 203 10.38 -0.98 -6.38
CA SER A 203 10.25 -1.07 -4.93
C SER A 203 10.00 0.32 -4.35
N GLY A 204 9.30 0.37 -3.22
CA GLY A 204 8.91 1.64 -2.61
C GLY A 204 7.49 2.09 -2.97
N MET A 205 6.95 2.96 -2.13
CA MET A 205 5.55 3.40 -2.19
C MET A 205 5.23 4.32 -3.37
N MET A 206 6.21 5.05 -3.87
CA MET A 206 6.04 6.10 -4.89
C MET A 206 6.66 5.69 -6.23
N GLY A 207 7.16 4.44 -6.37
CA GLY A 207 7.90 4.03 -7.56
C GLY A 207 9.28 4.71 -7.69
N ASP A 208 9.72 5.40 -6.65
CA ASP A 208 10.98 6.13 -6.57
C ASP A 208 12.18 5.23 -6.34
N ARG A 209 11.96 3.98 -5.91
CA ARG A 209 12.99 2.99 -5.63
C ARG A 209 12.85 1.78 -6.55
N ALA A 210 13.99 1.18 -6.87
CA ALA A 210 14.01 -0.03 -7.67
C ALA A 210 15.19 -0.93 -7.32
N SER A 211 15.13 -2.16 -7.81
CA SER A 211 16.26 -3.08 -7.85
C SER A 211 16.41 -3.59 -9.27
N ILE A 212 17.63 -3.69 -9.75
CA ILE A 212 17.95 -4.49 -10.94
C ILE A 212 18.48 -5.83 -10.44
N VAL A 213 17.85 -6.90 -10.88
CA VAL A 213 18.25 -8.27 -10.55
C VAL A 213 18.95 -8.87 -11.74
N PHE A 214 20.20 -9.29 -11.56
CA PHE A 214 21.07 -9.96 -12.53
C PHE A 214 21.11 -11.46 -12.26
N ALA A 215 21.37 -12.29 -13.25
CA ALA A 215 21.54 -13.72 -13.05
C ALA A 215 22.84 -14.05 -12.30
N ALA A 216 23.90 -13.27 -12.54
CA ALA A 216 25.21 -13.46 -11.92
C ALA A 216 25.90 -12.12 -11.63
N PRO A 217 26.83 -12.06 -10.62
CA PRO A 217 27.52 -10.82 -10.27
C PRO A 217 28.35 -10.21 -11.41
N GLU A 218 28.90 -11.06 -12.26
CA GLU A 218 29.76 -10.66 -13.39
C GLU A 218 29.02 -9.79 -14.40
N GLU A 219 27.71 -10.01 -14.56
CA GLU A 219 26.87 -9.26 -15.49
C GLU A 219 26.75 -7.78 -15.11
N ILE A 220 26.88 -7.44 -13.84
CA ILE A 220 26.72 -6.05 -13.36
C ILE A 220 27.67 -5.13 -14.11
N GLY A 221 28.95 -5.52 -14.26
CA GLY A 221 29.97 -4.74 -14.98
C GLY A 221 29.69 -4.61 -16.48
N ASP A 222 28.98 -5.59 -17.06
CA ASP A 222 28.64 -5.57 -18.48
C ASP A 222 27.51 -4.60 -18.77
N PHE A 223 26.55 -4.49 -17.88
CA PHE A 223 25.35 -3.65 -18.05
C PHE A 223 25.53 -2.22 -17.53
N VAL A 224 26.23 -2.04 -16.41
CA VAL A 224 26.38 -0.72 -15.78
C VAL A 224 27.58 0.01 -16.35
N LYS A 225 27.32 1.04 -17.15
CA LYS A 225 28.36 1.89 -17.74
C LYS A 225 28.40 3.25 -17.04
N ARG A 226 29.59 3.71 -16.69
CA ARG A 226 29.80 5.06 -16.16
C ARG A 226 29.89 6.06 -17.31
N GLU A 227 28.74 6.47 -17.80
CA GLU A 227 28.62 7.37 -18.96
C GLU A 227 27.53 8.40 -18.68
N CYS A 228 27.85 9.68 -18.87
CA CYS A 228 26.84 10.71 -18.91
C CYS A 228 26.33 10.85 -20.34
N PRO A 229 25.02 10.69 -20.60
CA PRO A 229 24.48 10.99 -21.92
C PRO A 229 24.74 12.46 -22.26
N LYS A 230 25.19 12.67 -23.49
CA LYS A 230 25.38 14.02 -24.06
C LYS A 230 24.06 14.73 -24.21
#